data_e86f81ca2a5aeebc56c2e2416240991c
#
_entry.id   e86f81ca2a5aeebc56c2e2416240991c
#
_cell.length_a   1.000
_cell.length_b   1.000
_cell.length_c   1.000
_cell.angle_alpha   90.00
_cell.angle_beta   90.00
_cell.angle_gamma   90.00
#
_symmetry.space_group_name_H-M   'P 1'
#
loop_
_entity.id
_entity.type
_entity.pdbx_description
1 polymer ?
#
loop_
_entity_poly.entity_id
_entity_poly.type
_entity_poly.pdbx_seq_one_letter_code
_entity_poly.pdbx_strand_id
1 'polypeptide(L)'
;MRILHIITSLQTGGAETLVVNLMPRFRDLGHEVGLVVFNNEKTKLMERLKHECPECKIYELGTSCYNPLYIIKLIGIMKKYDIVHTHNSSPQLFAAISNLFTRKKLITTEHSTNNRKREKGGILHIIDKWMYRRYDKVICISEIAEQKLRSYLHKSNSKNDNICTINNGVDVEAFHNAKPIEELKTDKFVAIMVAGFREAKDQDTLVKAIAKLPKEKFELWLVGTGERLNDVKNLAKNLNIEDNVKFLGLRTDVARLLHTADVVIMSSHYEGLSLSNIEGMSVDKPFIASDVDGLHEITEGYGILFPHEDSDSLAKIIERLSTDQDYYNQVASSCYARAQQFDITKMVEGYEGVYC
;
A
#
# COMPACT_ATOMS: atom_id res chain seq x y z
N MET A 1 23.55 10.27 7.50
CA MET A 1 22.71 10.60 8.70
C MET A 1 22.30 9.31 9.41
N ARG A 2 21.90 9.42 10.70
CA ARG A 2 21.33 8.28 11.42
C ARG A 2 19.81 8.44 11.49
N ILE A 3 19.08 7.55 10.84
CA ILE A 3 17.63 7.61 10.65
C ILE A 3 16.96 6.49 11.42
N LEU A 4 15.99 6.81 12.28
CA LEU A 4 15.21 5.85 13.05
C LEU A 4 13.77 5.82 12.53
N HIS A 5 13.36 4.69 11.97
CA HIS A 5 11.97 4.44 11.69
C HIS A 5 11.27 3.83 12.92
N ILE A 6 10.04 4.21 13.19
CA ILE A 6 9.22 3.67 14.30
C ILE A 6 7.86 3.28 13.75
N ILE A 7 7.51 2.00 13.88
CA ILE A 7 6.23 1.45 13.40
C ILE A 7 5.61 0.54 14.47
N THR A 8 4.31 0.29 14.37
CA THR A 8 3.61 -0.57 15.34
C THR A 8 4.08 -2.03 15.25
N SER A 9 4.14 -2.58 14.06
CA SER A 9 4.57 -3.97 13.79
C SER A 9 5.01 -4.07 12.32
N LEU A 10 5.54 -5.22 11.92
CA LEU A 10 5.76 -5.57 10.51
C LEU A 10 4.78 -6.68 10.05
N GLN A 11 3.52 -6.60 10.46
CA GLN A 11 2.45 -7.42 9.88
C GLN A 11 2.20 -7.04 8.42
N THR A 12 1.40 -7.83 7.71
CA THR A 12 1.11 -7.56 6.30
C THR A 12 0.24 -6.30 6.15
N GLY A 13 0.78 -5.27 5.52
CA GLY A 13 0.11 -4.00 5.25
C GLY A 13 0.96 -3.07 4.38
N GLY A 14 0.34 -2.05 3.79
CA GLY A 14 1.02 -1.12 2.90
C GLY A 14 2.13 -0.29 3.58
N ALA A 15 1.87 0.21 4.79
CA ALA A 15 2.86 0.97 5.56
C ALA A 15 4.06 0.11 5.97
N GLU A 16 3.81 -1.12 6.37
CA GLU A 16 4.81 -2.11 6.78
C GLU A 16 5.71 -2.50 5.60
N THR A 17 5.10 -2.82 4.46
CA THR A 17 5.81 -3.11 3.21
C THR A 17 6.65 -1.93 2.75
N LEU A 18 6.11 -0.71 2.83
CA LEU A 18 6.82 0.52 2.48
C LEU A 18 8.08 0.69 3.33
N VAL A 19 7.99 0.56 4.66
CA VAL A 19 9.13 0.71 5.56
C VAL A 19 10.21 -0.32 5.25
N VAL A 20 9.82 -1.59 5.03
CA VAL A 20 10.76 -2.66 4.66
C VAL A 20 11.45 -2.37 3.33
N ASN A 21 10.75 -1.80 2.35
CA ASN A 21 11.33 -1.42 1.07
C ASN A 21 12.24 -0.18 1.14
N LEU A 22 11.97 0.76 2.06
CA LEU A 22 12.74 2.00 2.22
C LEU A 22 14.09 1.77 2.91
N MET A 23 14.12 0.95 3.95
CA MET A 23 15.30 0.83 4.82
C MET A 23 16.57 0.39 4.08
N PRO A 24 16.56 -0.65 3.21
CA PRO A 24 17.73 -1.00 2.42
C PRO A 24 18.20 0.14 1.52
N ARG A 25 17.27 0.90 0.92
CA ARG A 25 17.60 2.01 0.02
C ARG A 25 18.27 3.17 0.73
N PHE A 26 17.80 3.53 1.93
CA PHE A 26 18.52 4.54 2.75
C PHE A 26 19.89 4.06 3.19
N ARG A 27 20.07 2.78 3.51
CA ARG A 27 21.39 2.21 3.78
C ARG A 27 22.30 2.34 2.55
N ASP A 28 21.81 2.02 1.36
CA ASP A 28 22.57 2.09 0.11
C ASP A 28 22.98 3.53 -0.26
N LEU A 29 22.21 4.51 0.21
CA LEU A 29 22.57 5.94 0.16
C LEU A 29 23.57 6.37 1.26
N GLY A 30 24.08 5.43 2.06
CA GLY A 30 25.10 5.69 3.09
C GLY A 30 24.55 6.18 4.43
N HIS A 31 23.27 5.96 4.72
CA HIS A 31 22.69 6.29 6.04
C HIS A 31 22.79 5.10 7.00
N GLU A 32 22.97 5.39 8.29
CA GLU A 32 22.76 4.41 9.36
C GLU A 32 21.26 4.35 9.67
N VAL A 33 20.63 3.19 9.40
CA VAL A 33 19.18 3.02 9.54
C VAL A 33 18.84 2.12 10.71
N GLY A 34 17.86 2.52 11.52
CA GLY A 34 17.32 1.71 12.60
C GLY A 34 15.80 1.62 12.53
N LEU A 35 15.25 0.54 13.07
CA LEU A 35 13.83 0.30 13.19
C LEU A 35 13.43 0.01 14.62
N VAL A 36 12.37 0.66 15.10
CA VAL A 36 11.65 0.28 16.32
C VAL A 36 10.31 -0.34 15.94
N VAL A 37 10.02 -1.52 16.45
CA VAL A 37 8.69 -2.14 16.41
C VAL A 37 8.11 -2.24 17.83
N PHE A 38 6.83 -1.87 17.98
CA PHE A 38 6.14 -1.95 19.27
C PHE A 38 5.70 -3.38 19.58
N ASN A 39 5.26 -4.09 18.54
CA ASN A 39 4.87 -5.49 18.61
C ASN A 39 5.92 -6.34 17.88
N ASN A 40 6.57 -7.24 18.62
CA ASN A 40 7.68 -8.08 18.15
C ASN A 40 7.22 -9.41 17.52
N GLU A 41 6.03 -9.46 16.99
CA GLU A 41 5.52 -10.64 16.29
C GLU A 41 6.43 -10.99 15.10
N LYS A 42 6.81 -12.28 15.02
CA LYS A 42 7.61 -12.79 13.89
C LYS A 42 6.77 -12.81 12.63
N THR A 43 7.19 -12.07 11.63
CA THR A 43 6.46 -11.94 10.35
C THR A 43 7.41 -12.14 9.18
N LYS A 44 6.87 -12.51 8.03
CA LYS A 44 7.65 -12.64 6.78
C LYS A 44 8.35 -11.33 6.40
N LEU A 45 7.73 -10.17 6.66
CA LEU A 45 8.34 -8.86 6.40
C LEU A 45 9.53 -8.59 7.33
N MET A 46 9.47 -9.03 8.59
CA MET A 46 10.60 -8.94 9.52
C MET A 46 11.78 -9.83 9.06
N GLU A 47 11.49 -11.05 8.62
CA GLU A 47 12.51 -11.96 8.10
C GLU A 47 13.15 -11.39 6.82
N ARG A 48 12.34 -10.87 5.91
CA ARG A 48 12.80 -10.21 4.70
C ARG A 48 13.70 -9.01 5.03
N LEU A 49 13.31 -8.13 5.94
CA LEU A 49 14.12 -6.98 6.34
C LEU A 49 15.46 -7.41 6.92
N LYS A 50 15.48 -8.41 7.80
CA LYS A 50 16.74 -8.96 8.37
C LYS A 50 17.68 -9.53 7.30
N HIS A 51 17.12 -10.09 6.23
CA HIS A 51 17.89 -10.62 5.11
C HIS A 51 18.42 -9.50 4.18
N GLU A 52 17.58 -8.52 3.84
CA GLU A 52 17.92 -7.44 2.89
C GLU A 52 18.74 -6.30 3.54
N CYS A 53 18.63 -6.11 4.86
CA CYS A 53 19.32 -5.07 5.60
C CYS A 53 19.88 -5.63 6.94
N PRO A 54 20.84 -6.57 6.91
CA PRO A 54 21.38 -7.17 8.13
C PRO A 54 22.10 -6.16 9.05
N GLU A 55 22.58 -5.04 8.53
CA GLU A 55 23.19 -3.94 9.28
C GLU A 55 22.17 -3.05 10.00
N CYS A 56 20.90 -3.11 9.60
CA CYS A 56 19.84 -2.30 10.17
C CYS A 56 19.56 -2.72 11.63
N LYS A 57 19.70 -1.78 12.55
CA LYS A 57 19.44 -2.06 13.98
C LYS A 57 17.94 -2.15 14.24
N ILE A 58 17.46 -3.31 14.67
CA ILE A 58 16.05 -3.53 14.99
C ILE A 58 15.87 -3.57 16.52
N TYR A 59 14.98 -2.72 17.03
CA TYR A 59 14.61 -2.63 18.44
C TYR A 59 13.17 -3.12 18.62
N GLU A 60 13.01 -4.25 19.29
CA GLU A 60 11.72 -4.84 19.61
C GLU A 60 11.31 -4.42 21.03
N LEU A 61 10.23 -3.62 21.20
CA LEU A 61 9.85 -3.09 22.51
C LEU A 61 9.05 -4.07 23.36
N GLY A 62 8.24 -4.92 22.75
CA GLY A 62 7.42 -5.92 23.43
C GLY A 62 6.26 -6.41 22.57
N THR A 63 5.12 -6.72 23.17
CA THR A 63 3.95 -7.32 22.51
C THR A 63 2.72 -6.40 22.47
N SER A 64 2.78 -5.23 23.09
CA SER A 64 1.67 -4.30 23.21
C SER A 64 1.85 -3.07 22.32
N CYS A 65 0.76 -2.55 21.74
CA CYS A 65 0.79 -1.31 20.97
C CYS A 65 0.72 -0.04 21.85
N TYR A 66 0.38 -0.15 23.15
CA TYR A 66 0.08 1.00 24.01
C TYR A 66 0.70 0.90 25.42
N ASN A 67 1.89 0.32 25.55
CA ASN A 67 2.58 0.26 26.85
C ASN A 67 3.31 1.61 27.13
N PRO A 68 2.95 2.37 28.18
CA PRO A 68 3.57 3.66 28.51
C PRO A 68 5.08 3.59 28.76
N LEU A 69 5.60 2.44 29.21
CA LEU A 69 7.05 2.23 29.43
C LEU A 69 7.86 2.37 28.13
N TYR A 70 7.22 2.25 26.96
CA TYR A 70 7.88 2.46 25.69
C TYR A 70 8.40 3.89 25.50
N ILE A 71 7.77 4.89 26.16
CA ILE A 71 8.25 6.28 26.14
C ILE A 71 9.70 6.34 26.68
N ILE A 72 9.97 5.69 27.82
CA ILE A 72 11.32 5.67 28.43
C ILE A 72 12.32 4.96 27.52
N LYS A 73 11.93 3.81 26.95
CA LYS A 73 12.79 3.08 26.00
C LYS A 73 13.06 3.92 24.75
N LEU A 74 12.04 4.57 24.19
CA LEU A 74 12.17 5.42 23.01
C LEU A 74 13.11 6.59 23.26
N ILE A 75 13.05 7.26 24.42
CA ILE A 75 13.98 8.35 24.77
C ILE A 75 15.45 7.85 24.66
N GLY A 76 15.74 6.67 25.20
CA GLY A 76 17.09 6.07 25.13
C GLY A 76 17.55 5.72 23.70
N ILE A 77 16.62 5.24 22.87
CA ILE A 77 16.91 4.87 21.48
C ILE A 77 17.02 6.12 20.61
N MET A 78 16.04 7.03 20.66
CA MET A 78 15.98 8.25 19.84
C MET A 78 17.22 9.13 19.98
N LYS A 79 17.83 9.20 21.17
CA LYS A 79 19.07 9.95 21.40
C LYS A 79 20.23 9.54 20.49
N LYS A 80 20.23 8.30 19.99
CA LYS A 80 21.29 7.74 19.13
C LYS A 80 21.15 8.13 17.65
N TYR A 81 20.01 8.71 17.26
CA TYR A 81 19.68 9.04 15.88
C TYR A 81 19.55 10.55 15.68
N ASP A 82 19.68 10.99 14.47
CA ASP A 82 19.56 12.40 14.09
C ASP A 82 18.13 12.73 13.70
N ILE A 83 17.47 11.80 13.00
CA ILE A 83 16.10 11.89 12.50
C ILE A 83 15.28 10.74 13.09
N VAL A 84 14.05 11.05 13.46
CA VAL A 84 13.05 10.08 13.91
C VAL A 84 11.84 10.17 13.00
N HIS A 85 11.56 9.09 12.27
CA HIS A 85 10.45 9.00 11.34
C HIS A 85 9.44 7.96 11.82
N THR A 86 8.21 8.37 12.04
CA THR A 86 7.16 7.51 12.60
C THR A 86 6.12 7.12 11.55
N HIS A 87 5.59 5.92 11.72
CA HIS A 87 4.50 5.38 10.92
C HIS A 87 3.42 4.83 11.87
N ASN A 88 2.14 5.01 11.53
CA ASN A 88 1.00 4.60 12.34
C ASN A 88 0.78 5.41 13.64
N SER A 89 -0.47 5.42 14.12
CA SER A 89 -0.93 6.36 15.16
C SER A 89 -0.30 6.18 16.53
N SER A 90 -0.02 4.93 16.99
CA SER A 90 0.59 4.74 18.31
C SER A 90 2.06 5.15 18.34
N PRO A 91 2.92 4.75 17.38
CA PRO A 91 4.27 5.29 17.24
C PRO A 91 4.31 6.81 17.16
N GLN A 92 3.41 7.43 16.40
CA GLN A 92 3.30 8.89 16.30
C GLN A 92 3.14 9.54 17.67
N LEU A 93 2.18 9.10 18.48
CA LEU A 93 1.93 9.69 19.79
C LEU A 93 3.11 9.47 20.74
N PHE A 94 3.64 8.26 20.81
CA PHE A 94 4.71 7.93 21.74
C PHE A 94 6.03 8.64 21.38
N ALA A 95 6.35 8.75 20.10
CA ALA A 95 7.52 9.51 19.65
C ALA A 95 7.36 11.02 19.93
N ALA A 96 6.17 11.60 19.70
CA ALA A 96 5.91 13.00 20.01
C ALA A 96 6.11 13.32 21.49
N ILE A 97 5.66 12.43 22.39
CA ILE A 97 5.89 12.58 23.84
C ILE A 97 7.38 12.41 24.17
N SER A 98 8.04 11.38 23.64
CA SER A 98 9.46 11.12 23.87
C SER A 98 10.33 12.25 23.35
N ASN A 99 9.93 12.92 22.28
CA ASN A 99 10.69 14.01 21.68
C ASN A 99 10.71 15.29 22.52
N LEU A 100 9.84 15.43 23.51
CA LEU A 100 9.96 16.51 24.50
C LEU A 100 11.29 16.47 25.26
N PHE A 101 11.89 15.26 25.37
CA PHE A 101 13.14 15.01 26.09
C PHE A 101 14.34 14.80 25.17
N THR A 102 14.14 14.53 23.87
CA THR A 102 15.22 14.20 22.93
C THR A 102 15.51 15.29 21.93
N ARG A 103 14.51 16.11 21.59
CA ARG A 103 14.58 17.25 20.67
C ARG A 103 15.21 16.90 19.32
N LYS A 104 14.80 15.75 18.75
CA LYS A 104 15.25 15.30 17.43
C LYS A 104 14.35 15.85 16.32
N LYS A 105 14.85 15.91 15.08
CA LYS A 105 14.02 16.18 13.91
C LYS A 105 12.99 15.06 13.81
N LEU A 106 11.71 15.42 13.98
CA LEU A 106 10.62 14.46 14.10
C LEU A 106 9.72 14.54 12.87
N ILE A 107 9.63 13.44 12.15
CA ILE A 107 8.89 13.31 10.91
C ILE A 107 7.87 12.20 11.03
N THR A 108 6.74 12.31 10.37
CA THR A 108 5.76 11.23 10.29
C THR A 108 5.20 11.08 8.88
N THR A 109 4.85 9.84 8.50
CA THR A 109 4.07 9.56 7.30
C THR A 109 2.64 9.18 7.69
N GLU A 110 1.68 9.87 7.09
CA GLU A 110 0.25 9.56 7.16
C GLU A 110 -0.11 8.58 6.04
N HIS A 111 -0.43 7.34 6.42
CA HIS A 111 -0.72 6.24 5.50
C HIS A 111 -2.21 6.04 5.21
N SER A 112 -3.08 6.84 5.80
CA SER A 112 -4.52 6.66 5.70
C SER A 112 -5.23 7.92 5.25
N THR A 113 -6.17 7.77 4.35
CA THR A 113 -7.12 8.84 3.99
C THR A 113 -8.26 8.94 5.00
N ASN A 114 -8.51 7.87 5.78
CA ASN A 114 -9.59 7.81 6.76
C ASN A 114 -9.08 7.31 8.12
N ASN A 115 -9.26 8.11 9.17
CA ASN A 115 -8.84 7.75 10.52
C ASN A 115 -10.05 7.83 11.48
N ARG A 116 -10.50 6.66 11.94
CA ARG A 116 -11.64 6.54 12.88
C ARG A 116 -11.52 7.41 14.15
N LYS A 117 -10.31 7.78 14.55
CA LYS A 117 -10.09 8.68 15.69
C LYS A 117 -10.53 10.12 15.39
N ARG A 118 -10.52 10.52 14.12
CA ARG A 118 -10.92 11.86 13.67
C ARG A 118 -12.44 12.02 13.67
N GLU A 119 -13.17 10.94 13.49
CA GLU A 119 -14.64 10.91 13.44
C GLU A 119 -15.28 10.99 14.85
N LYS A 120 -14.60 10.47 15.87
CA LYS A 120 -15.19 10.32 17.22
C LYS A 120 -15.16 11.57 18.09
N GLY A 121 -14.41 12.63 17.74
CA GLY A 121 -14.29 13.84 18.54
C GLY A 121 -13.74 13.63 19.96
N GLY A 122 -13.91 14.62 20.85
CA GLY A 122 -13.54 14.54 22.28
C GLY A 122 -12.04 14.70 22.57
N ILE A 123 -11.60 14.20 23.73
CA ILE A 123 -10.24 14.41 24.24
C ILE A 123 -9.18 13.79 23.30
N LEU A 124 -9.51 12.68 22.64
CA LEU A 124 -8.61 12.03 21.68
C LEU A 124 -8.29 12.94 20.48
N HIS A 125 -9.26 13.74 20.06
CA HIS A 125 -9.08 14.72 19.00
C HIS A 125 -8.10 15.84 19.40
N ILE A 126 -8.17 16.30 20.64
CA ILE A 126 -7.25 17.31 21.17
C ILE A 126 -5.83 16.77 21.24
N ILE A 127 -5.66 15.54 21.72
CA ILE A 127 -4.36 14.86 21.80
C ILE A 127 -3.79 14.66 20.40
N ASP A 128 -4.61 14.24 19.43
CA ASP A 128 -4.19 14.02 18.05
C ASP A 128 -3.71 15.33 17.39
N LYS A 129 -4.47 16.42 17.51
CA LYS A 129 -4.05 17.75 17.03
C LYS A 129 -2.78 18.27 17.72
N TRP A 130 -2.66 18.04 19.02
CA TRP A 130 -1.45 18.38 19.76
C TRP A 130 -0.24 17.59 19.22
N MET A 131 -0.41 16.30 18.96
CA MET A 131 0.61 15.43 18.42
C MET A 131 1.14 15.93 17.06
N TYR A 132 0.25 16.24 16.09
CA TYR A 132 0.66 16.75 14.77
C TYR A 132 1.44 18.08 14.84
N ARG A 133 1.18 18.92 15.84
CA ARG A 133 1.94 20.16 16.06
C ARG A 133 3.37 19.94 16.54
N ARG A 134 3.73 18.73 16.95
CA ARG A 134 5.07 18.37 17.42
C ARG A 134 5.99 17.86 16.31
N TYR A 135 5.45 17.61 15.15
CA TYR A 135 6.20 17.12 14.01
C TYR A 135 6.77 18.28 13.19
N ASP A 136 8.08 18.18 12.88
CA ASP A 136 8.75 19.13 11.99
C ASP A 136 8.23 19.00 10.57
N LYS A 137 7.93 17.73 10.14
CA LYS A 137 7.28 17.44 8.86
C LYS A 137 6.28 16.29 8.99
N VAL A 138 5.18 16.45 8.27
CA VAL A 138 4.13 15.43 8.10
C VAL A 138 4.02 15.13 6.61
N ILE A 139 4.41 13.93 6.23
CA ILE A 139 4.35 13.45 4.85
C ILE A 139 3.01 12.75 4.65
N CYS A 140 2.28 13.12 3.62
CA CYS A 140 1.07 12.42 3.18
C CYS A 140 1.39 11.58 1.96
N ILE A 141 0.88 10.34 1.90
CA ILE A 141 1.18 9.41 0.80
C ILE A 141 0.46 9.73 -0.51
N SER A 142 -0.45 10.70 -0.51
CA SER A 142 -1.18 11.20 -1.68
C SER A 142 -1.74 12.60 -1.42
N GLU A 143 -2.09 13.30 -2.49
CA GLU A 143 -2.76 14.60 -2.41
C GLU A 143 -4.10 14.52 -1.67
N ILE A 144 -4.86 13.44 -1.87
CA ILE A 144 -6.13 13.22 -1.15
C ILE A 144 -5.88 13.09 0.34
N ALA A 145 -4.85 12.34 0.76
CA ALA A 145 -4.49 12.20 2.17
C ALA A 145 -4.08 13.56 2.75
N GLU A 146 -3.35 14.38 2.00
CA GLU A 146 -2.97 15.72 2.39
C GLU A 146 -4.19 16.65 2.56
N GLN A 147 -5.09 16.68 1.59
CA GLN A 147 -6.32 17.49 1.64
C GLN A 147 -7.18 17.13 2.86
N LYS A 148 -7.41 15.82 3.09
CA LYS A 148 -8.15 15.32 4.26
C LYS A 148 -7.48 15.68 5.58
N LEU A 149 -6.15 15.56 5.67
CA LEU A 149 -5.40 15.94 6.87
C LEU A 149 -5.46 17.45 7.11
N ARG A 150 -5.29 18.27 6.08
CA ARG A 150 -5.38 19.75 6.18
C ARG A 150 -6.76 20.20 6.64
N SER A 151 -7.80 19.64 6.05
CA SER A 151 -9.20 19.90 6.47
C SER A 151 -9.38 19.57 7.95
N TYR A 152 -8.89 18.43 8.40
CA TYR A 152 -8.96 17.99 9.79
C TYR A 152 -8.20 18.93 10.75
N LEU A 153 -7.01 19.38 10.37
CA LEU A 153 -6.19 20.27 11.20
C LEU A 153 -6.57 21.74 11.06
N HIS A 154 -7.53 22.08 10.20
CA HIS A 154 -7.91 23.47 9.83
C HIS A 154 -6.71 24.29 9.34
N LYS A 155 -5.86 23.68 8.50
CA LYS A 155 -4.69 24.32 7.90
C LYS A 155 -4.93 24.66 6.43
N SER A 156 -4.65 25.92 6.06
CA SER A 156 -4.59 26.32 4.64
C SER A 156 -3.29 25.85 3.99
N ASN A 157 -3.28 25.74 2.67
CA ASN A 157 -2.07 25.42 1.91
C ASN A 157 -1.11 26.62 1.93
N SER A 158 0.04 26.50 2.57
CA SER A 158 1.05 27.54 2.70
C SER A 158 2.44 26.99 2.40
N LYS A 159 3.27 27.76 1.69
CA LYS A 159 4.66 27.35 1.34
C LYS A 159 5.55 27.05 2.56
N ASN A 160 5.21 27.57 3.73
CA ASN A 160 5.97 27.36 4.98
C ASN A 160 5.30 26.34 5.91
N ASP A 161 4.41 25.50 5.38
CA ASP A 161 3.75 24.49 6.18
C ASP A 161 4.64 23.26 6.40
N ASN A 162 4.34 22.58 7.49
CA ASN A 162 5.01 21.31 7.82
C ASN A 162 4.35 20.08 7.18
N ILE A 163 3.31 20.24 6.34
CA ILE A 163 2.64 19.15 5.63
C ILE A 163 3.07 19.17 4.17
N CYS A 164 3.43 18.00 3.64
CA CYS A 164 3.77 17.83 2.23
C CYS A 164 3.31 16.46 1.72
N THR A 165 3.10 16.36 0.43
CA THR A 165 2.82 15.07 -0.23
C THR A 165 4.11 14.49 -0.80
N ILE A 166 4.37 13.22 -0.48
CA ILE A 166 5.32 12.35 -1.18
C ILE A 166 4.55 11.07 -1.48
N ASN A 167 4.26 10.86 -2.74
CA ASN A 167 3.46 9.72 -3.16
C ASN A 167 4.17 8.41 -2.81
N ASN A 168 3.39 7.39 -2.44
CA ASN A 168 3.90 6.04 -2.28
C ASN A 168 4.58 5.57 -3.56
N GLY A 169 5.68 4.84 -3.41
CA GLY A 169 6.44 4.27 -4.50
C GLY A 169 6.55 2.75 -4.43
N VAL A 170 6.69 2.13 -5.59
CA VAL A 170 6.91 0.70 -5.79
C VAL A 170 8.23 0.52 -6.52
N ASP A 171 8.91 -0.58 -6.28
CA ASP A 171 10.06 -1.01 -7.08
C ASP A 171 9.56 -1.48 -8.46
N VAL A 172 9.31 -0.51 -9.35
CA VAL A 172 8.70 -0.75 -10.66
C VAL A 172 9.56 -1.70 -11.49
N GLU A 173 10.88 -1.57 -11.41
CA GLU A 173 11.81 -2.41 -12.15
C GLU A 173 11.76 -3.87 -11.66
N ALA A 174 11.70 -4.09 -10.35
CA ALA A 174 11.57 -5.44 -9.79
C ALA A 174 10.25 -6.12 -10.19
N PHE A 175 9.16 -5.35 -10.27
CA PHE A 175 7.89 -5.87 -10.77
C PHE A 175 7.95 -6.13 -12.28
N HIS A 176 8.48 -5.22 -13.07
CA HIS A 176 8.56 -5.32 -14.52
C HIS A 176 9.42 -6.51 -14.99
N ASN A 177 10.55 -6.76 -14.32
CA ASN A 177 11.49 -7.83 -14.68
C ASN A 177 11.16 -9.20 -14.08
N ALA A 178 10.07 -9.31 -13.30
CA ALA A 178 9.69 -10.57 -12.70
C ALA A 178 9.27 -11.61 -13.76
N LYS A 179 9.69 -12.85 -13.57
CA LYS A 179 9.35 -13.92 -14.51
C LYS A 179 8.03 -14.59 -14.12
N PRO A 180 7.17 -14.92 -15.07
CA PRO A 180 5.92 -15.64 -14.81
C PRO A 180 6.17 -16.97 -14.10
N ILE A 181 5.12 -17.55 -13.54
CA ILE A 181 5.11 -18.87 -12.88
C ILE A 181 4.62 -19.87 -13.92
N GLU A 182 5.54 -20.62 -14.53
CA GLU A 182 5.22 -21.54 -15.64
C GLU A 182 4.18 -22.59 -15.27
N GLU A 183 4.21 -23.09 -14.02
CA GLU A 183 3.30 -24.10 -13.52
C GLU A 183 1.85 -23.64 -13.36
N LEU A 184 1.63 -22.31 -13.39
CA LEU A 184 0.30 -21.70 -13.29
C LEU A 184 -0.25 -21.25 -14.64
N LYS A 185 0.53 -21.31 -15.70
CA LYS A 185 0.06 -20.93 -17.04
C LYS A 185 -1.12 -21.82 -17.48
N THR A 186 -2.06 -21.22 -18.16
CA THR A 186 -3.28 -21.86 -18.67
C THR A 186 -3.60 -21.27 -20.05
N ASP A 187 -4.41 -21.98 -20.84
CA ASP A 187 -4.91 -21.48 -22.13
C ASP A 187 -6.06 -20.47 -21.97
N LYS A 188 -6.53 -20.25 -20.73
CA LYS A 188 -7.58 -19.28 -20.45
C LYS A 188 -7.00 -17.87 -20.27
N PHE A 189 -7.80 -16.87 -20.58
CA PHE A 189 -7.50 -15.48 -20.24
C PHE A 189 -7.70 -15.26 -18.73
N VAL A 190 -6.64 -14.92 -18.03
CA VAL A 190 -6.61 -14.84 -16.57
C VAL A 190 -6.74 -13.41 -16.09
N ALA A 191 -7.80 -13.12 -15.35
CA ALA A 191 -7.95 -11.91 -14.57
C ALA A 191 -7.41 -12.14 -13.15
N ILE A 192 -6.63 -11.18 -12.61
CA ILE A 192 -6.08 -11.29 -11.25
C ILE A 192 -6.42 -10.06 -10.41
N MET A 193 -6.76 -10.30 -9.14
CA MET A 193 -6.87 -9.26 -8.12
C MET A 193 -6.04 -9.61 -6.89
N VAL A 194 -5.14 -8.70 -6.48
CA VAL A 194 -4.30 -8.84 -5.29
C VAL A 194 -4.81 -7.89 -4.21
N ALA A 195 -5.62 -8.40 -3.29
CA ALA A 195 -6.21 -7.59 -2.23
C ALA A 195 -6.64 -8.45 -1.03
N GLY A 196 -6.66 -7.85 0.17
CA GLY A 196 -7.29 -8.49 1.33
C GLY A 196 -8.81 -8.63 1.14
N PHE A 197 -9.39 -9.71 1.60
CA PHE A 197 -10.84 -9.94 1.52
C PHE A 197 -11.57 -9.12 2.59
N ARG A 198 -11.86 -7.87 2.25
CA ARG A 198 -12.57 -6.89 3.10
C ARG A 198 -13.68 -6.24 2.28
N GLU A 199 -14.70 -5.69 2.95
CA GLU A 199 -15.80 -4.97 2.31
C GLU A 199 -15.29 -3.94 1.29
N ALA A 200 -14.34 -3.12 1.69
CA ALA A 200 -13.76 -2.06 0.84
C ALA A 200 -13.17 -2.53 -0.49
N LYS A 201 -12.89 -3.83 -0.67
CA LYS A 201 -12.20 -4.36 -1.86
C LYS A 201 -13.13 -4.91 -2.94
N ASP A 202 -14.39 -5.12 -2.64
CA ASP A 202 -15.46 -5.50 -3.58
C ASP A 202 -15.07 -6.60 -4.59
N GLN A 203 -14.56 -7.73 -4.10
CA GLN A 203 -14.33 -8.90 -4.94
C GLN A 203 -15.64 -9.41 -5.58
N ASP A 204 -16.79 -9.07 -5.01
CA ASP A 204 -18.12 -9.50 -5.46
C ASP A 204 -18.42 -9.02 -6.88
N THR A 205 -18.12 -7.77 -7.20
CA THR A 205 -18.32 -7.21 -8.55
C THR A 205 -17.46 -7.94 -9.57
N LEU A 206 -16.20 -8.25 -9.23
CA LEU A 206 -15.31 -8.99 -10.12
C LEU A 206 -15.77 -10.43 -10.34
N VAL A 207 -16.19 -11.14 -9.29
CA VAL A 207 -16.75 -12.52 -9.41
C VAL A 207 -18.02 -12.52 -10.26
N LYS A 208 -18.91 -11.53 -10.09
CA LYS A 208 -20.11 -11.37 -10.92
C LYS A 208 -19.76 -11.09 -12.39
N ALA A 209 -18.73 -10.31 -12.66
CA ALA A 209 -18.27 -10.04 -14.02
C ALA A 209 -17.78 -11.31 -14.73
N ILE A 210 -16.92 -12.09 -14.06
CA ILE A 210 -16.42 -13.37 -14.58
C ILE A 210 -17.56 -14.38 -14.83
N ALA A 211 -18.58 -14.39 -13.98
CA ALA A 211 -19.73 -15.28 -14.17
C ALA A 211 -20.52 -15.02 -15.46
N LYS A 212 -20.36 -13.85 -16.08
CA LYS A 212 -21.01 -13.45 -17.35
C LYS A 212 -20.21 -13.84 -18.59
N LEU A 213 -18.96 -14.30 -18.39
CA LEU A 213 -18.03 -14.64 -19.46
C LEU A 213 -18.03 -16.17 -19.74
N PRO A 214 -17.63 -16.61 -20.94
CA PRO A 214 -17.51 -18.05 -21.27
C PRO A 214 -16.51 -18.75 -20.34
N LYS A 215 -16.95 -19.72 -19.56
CA LYS A 215 -16.18 -20.41 -18.54
C LYS A 215 -14.94 -21.15 -19.09
N GLU A 216 -15.01 -21.60 -20.32
CA GLU A 216 -13.89 -22.29 -21.00
C GLU A 216 -12.77 -21.33 -21.40
N LYS A 217 -13.03 -20.02 -21.46
CA LYS A 217 -12.07 -19.00 -21.93
C LYS A 217 -11.49 -18.15 -20.82
N PHE A 218 -12.15 -18.02 -19.67
CA PHE A 218 -11.78 -17.06 -18.62
C PHE A 218 -11.56 -17.74 -17.28
N GLU A 219 -10.60 -17.23 -16.53
CA GLU A 219 -10.28 -17.65 -15.17
C GLU A 219 -10.01 -16.43 -14.29
N LEU A 220 -10.38 -16.48 -13.02
CA LEU A 220 -10.13 -15.45 -12.03
C LEU A 220 -9.19 -15.96 -10.94
N TRP A 221 -8.14 -15.19 -10.66
CA TRP A 221 -7.25 -15.43 -9.53
C TRP A 221 -7.46 -14.35 -8.45
N LEU A 222 -7.80 -14.78 -7.25
CA LEU A 222 -7.95 -13.92 -6.08
C LEU A 222 -6.84 -14.21 -5.08
N VAL A 223 -5.97 -13.20 -4.86
CA VAL A 223 -4.79 -13.30 -4.02
C VAL A 223 -4.98 -12.48 -2.76
N GLY A 224 -4.90 -13.14 -1.60
CA GLY A 224 -5.07 -12.50 -0.29
C GLY A 224 -5.84 -13.37 0.68
N THR A 225 -6.14 -12.81 1.84
CA THR A 225 -6.99 -13.40 2.87
C THR A 225 -7.77 -12.29 3.58
N GLY A 226 -8.79 -12.65 4.33
CA GLY A 226 -9.59 -11.69 5.09
C GLY A 226 -10.95 -12.25 5.50
N GLU A 227 -11.70 -11.45 6.20
CA GLU A 227 -12.99 -11.83 6.80
C GLU A 227 -14.04 -12.25 5.77
N ARG A 228 -14.03 -11.66 4.57
CA ARG A 228 -15.00 -11.96 3.50
C ARG A 228 -14.62 -13.12 2.57
N LEU A 229 -13.51 -13.82 2.83
CA LEU A 229 -13.05 -14.92 1.95
C LEU A 229 -14.13 -15.99 1.73
N ASN A 230 -14.83 -16.38 2.78
CA ASN A 230 -15.88 -17.39 2.69
C ASN A 230 -17.13 -16.88 1.96
N ASP A 231 -17.47 -15.60 2.11
CA ASP A 231 -18.61 -14.98 1.40
C ASP A 231 -18.35 -14.98 -0.11
N VAL A 232 -17.15 -14.60 -0.53
CA VAL A 232 -16.75 -14.58 -1.95
C VAL A 232 -16.69 -16.01 -2.53
N LYS A 233 -16.23 -17.01 -1.78
CA LYS A 233 -16.30 -18.41 -2.19
C LYS A 233 -17.73 -18.89 -2.40
N ASN A 234 -18.62 -18.54 -1.46
CA ASN A 234 -20.04 -18.89 -1.57
C ASN A 234 -20.70 -18.20 -2.77
N LEU A 235 -20.32 -16.94 -3.05
CA LEU A 235 -20.80 -16.22 -4.23
C LEU A 235 -20.38 -16.94 -5.52
N ALA A 236 -19.11 -17.32 -5.66
CA ALA A 236 -18.62 -18.08 -6.82
C ALA A 236 -19.40 -19.39 -7.02
N LYS A 237 -19.66 -20.12 -5.93
CA LYS A 237 -20.46 -21.35 -5.96
C LYS A 237 -21.91 -21.10 -6.38
N ASN A 238 -22.55 -20.07 -5.82
CA ASN A 238 -23.94 -19.72 -6.15
C ASN A 238 -24.11 -19.31 -7.63
N LEU A 239 -23.04 -18.76 -8.22
CA LEU A 239 -22.99 -18.42 -9.66
C LEU A 239 -22.49 -19.58 -10.52
N ASN A 240 -22.23 -20.76 -9.94
CA ASN A 240 -21.70 -21.95 -10.58
C ASN A 240 -20.39 -21.71 -11.36
N ILE A 241 -19.48 -20.93 -10.82
CA ILE A 241 -18.14 -20.62 -11.39
C ILE A 241 -17.00 -20.96 -10.44
N GLU A 242 -17.22 -21.78 -9.43
CA GLU A 242 -16.19 -22.14 -8.44
C GLU A 242 -14.92 -22.75 -9.09
N ASP A 243 -15.06 -23.49 -10.18
CA ASP A 243 -13.94 -24.07 -10.92
C ASP A 243 -13.18 -23.03 -11.77
N ASN A 244 -13.76 -21.85 -11.97
CA ASN A 244 -13.14 -20.73 -12.70
C ASN A 244 -12.49 -19.70 -11.77
N VAL A 245 -12.62 -19.83 -10.45
CA VAL A 245 -12.07 -18.90 -9.47
C VAL A 245 -11.04 -19.58 -8.60
N LYS A 246 -9.77 -19.23 -8.76
CA LYS A 246 -8.68 -19.71 -7.90
C LYS A 246 -8.43 -18.79 -6.73
N PHE A 247 -8.54 -19.28 -5.52
CA PHE A 247 -8.22 -18.57 -4.28
C PHE A 247 -6.79 -18.93 -3.87
N LEU A 248 -5.83 -18.04 -4.15
CA LEU A 248 -4.40 -18.35 -4.01
C LEU A 248 -3.82 -18.05 -2.63
N GLY A 249 -4.65 -17.53 -1.68
CA GLY A 249 -4.23 -17.18 -0.33
C GLY A 249 -3.18 -16.07 -0.28
N LEU A 250 -2.46 -15.96 0.84
CA LEU A 250 -1.36 -15.00 0.99
C LEU A 250 -0.13 -15.47 0.21
N ARG A 251 0.34 -14.61 -0.70
CA ARG A 251 1.50 -14.87 -1.56
C ARG A 251 2.59 -13.83 -1.30
N THR A 252 3.83 -14.22 -1.50
CA THR A 252 5.02 -13.34 -1.45
C THR A 252 5.64 -13.10 -2.83
N ASP A 253 5.25 -13.86 -3.82
CA ASP A 253 5.68 -13.82 -5.21
C ASP A 253 4.68 -13.07 -6.12
N VAL A 254 4.11 -11.99 -5.59
CA VAL A 254 3.04 -11.22 -6.25
C VAL A 254 3.46 -10.75 -7.63
N ALA A 255 4.66 -10.20 -7.81
CA ALA A 255 5.16 -9.75 -9.10
C ALA A 255 5.11 -10.87 -10.17
N ARG A 256 5.49 -12.09 -9.80
CA ARG A 256 5.45 -13.27 -10.68
C ARG A 256 4.02 -13.67 -11.03
N LEU A 257 3.10 -13.61 -10.05
CA LEU A 257 1.67 -13.89 -10.28
C LEU A 257 1.06 -12.89 -11.25
N LEU A 258 1.35 -11.58 -11.07
CA LEU A 258 0.87 -10.53 -11.95
C LEU A 258 1.37 -10.70 -13.40
N HIS A 259 2.62 -11.12 -13.58
CA HIS A 259 3.16 -11.47 -14.91
C HIS A 259 2.55 -12.72 -15.52
N THR A 260 2.06 -13.65 -14.71
CA THR A 260 1.44 -14.88 -15.21
C THR A 260 0.01 -14.65 -15.68
N ALA A 261 -0.69 -13.70 -15.06
CA ALA A 261 -2.03 -13.29 -15.46
C ALA A 261 -2.02 -12.39 -16.71
N ASP A 262 -3.18 -12.22 -17.33
CA ASP A 262 -3.36 -11.41 -18.53
C ASP A 262 -3.86 -10.00 -18.22
N VAL A 263 -4.65 -9.81 -17.19
CA VAL A 263 -5.18 -8.50 -16.79
C VAL A 263 -5.22 -8.36 -15.27
N VAL A 264 -4.81 -7.19 -14.78
CA VAL A 264 -4.87 -6.87 -13.35
C VAL A 264 -6.08 -6.00 -13.06
N ILE A 265 -6.85 -6.35 -12.04
CA ILE A 265 -8.11 -5.68 -11.73
C ILE A 265 -8.15 -5.25 -10.26
N MET A 266 -8.67 -4.04 -10.01
CA MET A 266 -8.99 -3.54 -8.68
C MET A 266 -10.42 -3.00 -8.66
N SER A 267 -11.34 -3.73 -8.03
CA SER A 267 -12.77 -3.42 -7.99
C SER A 267 -13.22 -2.68 -6.72
N SER A 268 -12.30 -2.11 -5.96
CA SER A 268 -12.55 -1.53 -4.62
C SER A 268 -13.63 -0.45 -4.60
N HIS A 269 -14.34 -0.35 -3.49
CA HIS A 269 -15.30 0.74 -3.23
C HIS A 269 -14.61 2.09 -2.98
N TYR A 270 -13.40 2.09 -2.44
CA TYR A 270 -12.53 3.25 -2.24
C TYR A 270 -11.11 2.79 -1.94
N GLU A 271 -10.15 3.62 -2.30
CA GLU A 271 -8.72 3.41 -1.98
C GLU A 271 -8.05 4.71 -1.51
N GLY A 272 -6.90 4.56 -0.84
CA GLY A 272 -5.88 5.59 -0.86
C GLY A 272 -4.95 5.36 -2.05
N LEU A 273 -3.76 5.95 -2.04
CA LEU A 273 -2.71 5.54 -2.97
C LEU A 273 -2.19 4.16 -2.56
N SER A 274 -2.87 3.11 -3.02
CA SER A 274 -2.52 1.72 -2.71
C SER A 274 -1.30 1.28 -3.52
N LEU A 275 -0.34 0.62 -2.86
CA LEU A 275 0.79 0.02 -3.56
C LEU A 275 0.35 -0.98 -4.62
N SER A 276 -0.71 -1.76 -4.35
CA SER A 276 -1.23 -2.77 -5.29
C SER A 276 -1.69 -2.18 -6.63
N ASN A 277 -2.13 -0.91 -6.66
CA ASN A 277 -2.49 -0.24 -7.92
C ASN A 277 -1.24 -0.05 -8.78
N ILE A 278 -0.17 0.49 -8.17
CA ILE A 278 1.09 0.75 -8.86
C ILE A 278 1.77 -0.58 -9.24
N GLU A 279 1.77 -1.56 -8.34
CA GLU A 279 2.26 -2.92 -8.59
C GLU A 279 1.56 -3.55 -9.81
N GLY A 280 0.22 -3.42 -9.86
CA GLY A 280 -0.59 -3.92 -10.98
C GLY A 280 -0.29 -3.25 -12.32
N MET A 281 0.05 -1.96 -12.31
CA MET A 281 0.44 -1.22 -13.51
C MET A 281 1.89 -1.47 -13.94
N SER A 282 2.73 -2.06 -13.07
CA SER A 282 4.17 -2.20 -13.31
C SER A 282 4.57 -3.41 -14.15
N VAL A 283 3.64 -4.26 -14.56
CA VAL A 283 3.92 -5.60 -15.13
C VAL A 283 3.62 -5.74 -16.63
N ASP A 284 3.53 -4.63 -17.38
CA ASP A 284 3.18 -4.64 -18.81
C ASP A 284 1.89 -5.41 -19.12
N LYS A 285 0.91 -5.27 -18.24
CA LYS A 285 -0.44 -5.81 -18.43
C LYS A 285 -1.46 -4.70 -18.33
N PRO A 286 -2.62 -4.80 -18.99
CA PRO A 286 -3.71 -3.87 -18.75
C PRO A 286 -4.12 -3.87 -17.28
N PHE A 287 -4.35 -2.68 -16.74
CA PHE A 287 -4.89 -2.48 -15.42
C PHE A 287 -6.29 -1.88 -15.51
N ILE A 288 -7.24 -2.51 -14.84
CA ILE A 288 -8.65 -2.09 -14.77
C ILE A 288 -8.97 -1.72 -13.33
N ALA A 289 -9.62 -0.58 -13.13
CA ALA A 289 -10.04 -0.15 -11.80
C ALA A 289 -11.50 0.34 -11.80
N SER A 290 -12.18 0.17 -10.66
CA SER A 290 -13.44 0.88 -10.42
C SER A 290 -13.21 2.38 -10.38
N ASP A 291 -14.14 3.16 -10.91
CA ASP A 291 -14.10 4.63 -10.96
C ASP A 291 -14.49 5.21 -9.59
N VAL A 292 -13.53 5.21 -8.67
CA VAL A 292 -13.69 5.69 -7.29
C VAL A 292 -12.46 6.45 -6.84
N ASP A 293 -12.61 7.26 -5.77
CA ASP A 293 -11.51 8.00 -5.14
C ASP A 293 -10.30 7.09 -4.86
N GLY A 294 -9.10 7.55 -5.22
CA GLY A 294 -7.84 6.86 -5.03
C GLY A 294 -7.49 5.87 -6.13
N LEU A 295 -8.46 5.34 -6.88
CA LEU A 295 -8.22 4.56 -8.10
C LEU A 295 -8.33 5.43 -9.35
N HIS A 296 -9.30 6.34 -9.39
CA HIS A 296 -9.51 7.26 -10.50
C HIS A 296 -8.24 8.03 -10.85
N GLU A 297 -7.64 8.73 -9.88
CA GLU A 297 -6.52 9.65 -10.10
C GLU A 297 -5.26 8.97 -10.63
N ILE A 298 -5.12 7.67 -10.36
CA ILE A 298 -3.98 6.89 -10.86
C ILE A 298 -4.25 6.30 -12.23
N THR A 299 -5.50 5.89 -12.45
CA THR A 299 -5.87 5.07 -13.61
C THR A 299 -6.33 5.90 -14.80
N GLU A 300 -6.96 7.07 -14.57
CA GLU A 300 -7.50 7.92 -15.64
C GLU A 300 -6.41 8.30 -16.66
N GLY A 301 -6.73 8.08 -17.93
CA GLY A 301 -5.83 8.37 -19.06
C GLY A 301 -4.69 7.36 -19.28
N TYR A 302 -4.56 6.33 -18.44
CA TYR A 302 -3.49 5.33 -18.52
C TYR A 302 -4.00 3.89 -18.52
N GLY A 303 -4.84 3.52 -17.55
CA GLY A 303 -5.53 2.24 -17.48
C GLY A 303 -6.98 2.38 -17.90
N ILE A 304 -7.80 1.42 -17.53
CA ILE A 304 -9.23 1.40 -17.86
C ILE A 304 -10.05 1.59 -16.59
N LEU A 305 -10.95 2.57 -16.60
CA LEU A 305 -11.93 2.76 -15.54
C LEU A 305 -13.27 2.12 -15.92
N PHE A 306 -13.92 1.48 -14.94
CA PHE A 306 -15.29 1.00 -15.10
C PHE A 306 -16.18 1.59 -13.99
N PRO A 307 -17.49 1.83 -14.28
CA PRO A 307 -18.40 2.38 -13.27
C PRO A 307 -18.45 1.49 -12.01
N HIS A 308 -18.39 2.13 -10.84
CA HIS A 308 -18.40 1.46 -9.55
C HIS A 308 -19.55 0.43 -9.45
N GLU A 309 -19.24 -0.80 -9.00
CA GLU A 309 -20.16 -1.94 -8.87
C GLU A 309 -20.79 -2.44 -10.20
N ASP A 310 -20.36 -1.95 -11.36
CA ASP A 310 -20.89 -2.36 -12.66
C ASP A 310 -20.17 -3.59 -13.23
N SER A 311 -20.63 -4.77 -12.83
CA SER A 311 -20.10 -6.05 -13.33
C SER A 311 -20.36 -6.30 -14.82
N ASP A 312 -21.35 -5.63 -15.45
CA ASP A 312 -21.63 -5.76 -16.88
C ASP A 312 -20.59 -5.01 -17.72
N SER A 313 -20.27 -3.77 -17.34
CA SER A 313 -19.20 -3.01 -17.95
C SER A 313 -17.86 -3.68 -17.78
N LEU A 314 -17.55 -4.18 -16.56
CA LEU A 314 -16.30 -4.88 -16.29
C LEU A 314 -16.15 -6.14 -17.16
N ALA A 315 -17.20 -6.96 -17.29
CA ALA A 315 -17.18 -8.14 -18.16
C ALA A 315 -16.88 -7.80 -19.63
N LYS A 316 -17.53 -6.77 -20.18
CA LYS A 316 -17.29 -6.29 -21.56
C LYS A 316 -15.84 -5.81 -21.76
N ILE A 317 -15.26 -5.12 -20.78
CA ILE A 317 -13.87 -4.67 -20.84
C ILE A 317 -12.91 -5.86 -20.87
N ILE A 318 -13.11 -6.86 -19.98
CA ILE A 318 -12.29 -8.08 -19.95
C ILE A 318 -12.40 -8.83 -21.28
N GLU A 319 -13.61 -9.02 -21.80
CA GLU A 319 -13.84 -9.69 -23.08
C GLU A 319 -13.14 -8.95 -24.24
N ARG A 320 -13.23 -7.62 -24.30
CA ARG A 320 -12.53 -6.82 -25.30
C ARG A 320 -11.03 -7.00 -25.24
N LEU A 321 -10.43 -6.94 -24.05
CA LEU A 321 -8.99 -7.14 -23.88
C LEU A 321 -8.52 -8.53 -24.33
N SER A 322 -9.38 -9.56 -24.22
CA SER A 322 -9.06 -10.92 -24.66
C SER A 322 -9.12 -11.11 -26.17
N THR A 323 -9.76 -10.19 -26.92
CA THR A 323 -10.01 -10.35 -28.36
C THR A 323 -9.35 -9.24 -29.21
N ASP A 324 -8.99 -8.10 -28.63
CA ASP A 324 -8.39 -6.93 -29.30
C ASP A 324 -6.95 -6.74 -28.84
N GLN A 325 -5.99 -7.40 -29.49
CA GLN A 325 -4.58 -7.40 -29.11
C GLN A 325 -3.94 -6.00 -29.23
N ASP A 326 -4.35 -5.20 -30.20
CA ASP A 326 -3.79 -3.84 -30.37
C ASP A 326 -4.23 -2.94 -29.21
N TYR A 327 -5.51 -3.02 -28.83
CA TYR A 327 -6.03 -2.31 -27.66
C TYR A 327 -5.37 -2.80 -26.37
N TYR A 328 -5.19 -4.11 -26.22
CA TYR A 328 -4.48 -4.70 -25.08
C TYR A 328 -3.07 -4.10 -24.93
N ASN A 329 -2.27 -4.12 -26.00
CA ASN A 329 -0.88 -3.64 -25.99
C ASN A 329 -0.82 -2.13 -25.71
N GLN A 330 -1.73 -1.35 -26.27
CA GLN A 330 -1.82 0.10 -26.03
C GLN A 330 -2.06 0.39 -24.54
N VAL A 331 -3.04 -0.28 -23.93
CA VAL A 331 -3.36 -0.09 -22.51
C VAL A 331 -2.23 -0.55 -21.62
N ALA A 332 -1.64 -1.73 -21.89
CA ALA A 332 -0.52 -2.25 -21.11
C ALA A 332 0.66 -1.28 -21.07
N SER A 333 1.09 -0.78 -22.24
CA SER A 333 2.19 0.19 -22.33
C SER A 333 1.87 1.51 -21.62
N SER A 334 0.63 1.97 -21.68
CA SER A 334 0.18 3.18 -20.99
C SER A 334 0.21 3.00 -19.47
N CYS A 335 -0.25 1.84 -18.97
CA CYS A 335 -0.17 1.49 -17.55
C CYS A 335 1.26 1.50 -17.03
N TYR A 336 2.19 0.89 -17.76
CA TYR A 336 3.61 0.86 -17.38
C TYR A 336 4.22 2.26 -17.34
N ALA A 337 3.94 3.11 -18.35
CA ALA A 337 4.40 4.50 -18.36
C ALA A 337 3.85 5.29 -17.14
N ARG A 338 2.65 4.98 -16.67
CA ARG A 338 2.09 5.55 -15.45
C ARG A 338 2.81 5.06 -14.21
N ALA A 339 3.06 3.76 -14.09
CA ALA A 339 3.75 3.16 -12.94
C ALA A 339 5.14 3.77 -12.73
N GLN A 340 5.89 4.06 -13.80
CA GLN A 340 7.20 4.70 -13.72
C GLN A 340 7.18 6.07 -13.03
N GLN A 341 6.04 6.76 -12.98
CA GLN A 341 5.90 8.02 -12.25
C GLN A 341 5.90 7.82 -10.73
N PHE A 342 5.62 6.61 -10.27
CA PHE A 342 5.56 6.18 -8.88
C PHE A 342 6.68 5.20 -8.51
N ASP A 343 7.81 5.28 -9.23
CA ASP A 343 8.97 4.46 -8.85
C ASP A 343 9.46 4.84 -7.45
N ILE A 344 9.87 3.82 -6.70
CA ILE A 344 10.31 3.97 -5.31
C ILE A 344 11.50 4.90 -5.16
N THR A 345 12.34 5.04 -6.20
CA THR A 345 13.49 5.96 -6.20
C THR A 345 13.04 7.40 -6.02
N LYS A 346 11.97 7.81 -6.71
CA LYS A 346 11.40 9.16 -6.57
C LYS A 346 10.87 9.42 -5.17
N MET A 347 10.27 8.41 -4.55
CA MET A 347 9.80 8.50 -3.17
C MET A 347 10.98 8.63 -2.19
N VAL A 348 12.05 7.86 -2.38
CA VAL A 348 13.27 7.93 -1.55
C VAL A 348 13.91 9.31 -1.68
N GLU A 349 14.07 9.84 -2.89
CA GLU A 349 14.56 11.21 -3.14
C GLU A 349 13.71 12.27 -2.43
N GLY A 350 12.39 12.13 -2.50
CA GLY A 350 11.46 12.99 -1.79
C GLY A 350 11.66 12.97 -0.27
N TYR A 351 11.85 11.78 0.30
CA TYR A 351 12.13 11.64 1.73
C TYR A 351 13.51 12.20 2.11
N GLU A 352 14.54 11.99 1.31
CA GLU A 352 15.85 12.61 1.54
C GLU A 352 15.76 14.15 1.56
N GLY A 353 15.02 14.73 0.62
CA GLY A 353 14.78 16.19 0.61
C GLY A 353 14.06 16.70 1.86
N VAL A 354 13.25 15.86 2.53
CA VAL A 354 12.62 16.20 3.82
C VAL A 354 13.58 15.99 4.98
N TYR A 355 14.50 15.02 4.91
CA TYR A 355 15.46 14.73 5.96
C TYR A 355 16.59 15.76 6.05
N CYS A 356 17.01 16.34 4.93
CA CYS A 356 17.92 17.46 4.87
C CYS A 356 17.25 18.77 5.30
#